data_bc2fd4c23d17ebb2141ccd6bfae654b0
#
_entry.id   bc2fd4c23d17ebb2141ccd6bfae654b0
#
_cell.length_a   1.000
_cell.length_b   1.000
_cell.length_c   1.000
_cell.angle_alpha   90.00
_cell.angle_beta   90.00
_cell.angle_gamma   90.00
#
_symmetry.space_group_name_H-M   'P 1'
#
loop_
_entity.id
_entity.type
_entity.pdbx_description
1 polymer ?
#
loop_
_entity_poly.entity_id
_entity_poly.type
_entity_poly.pdbx_seq_one_letter_code
_entity_poly.pdbx_strand_id
1 'polypeptide(L)'
;NLGKIHDQALAKFRVRRSDSDTGKALSEELLEVPGSRFRKTGLGKDVTDKFLAGLPGVQKEGCDGIITSARFILHRLPPVTRTVCLEFYGQVREAVPAIVEVKDYLERRPGGAILAGLEHLDERYVKAVGYAAKAKRHGRPKMVLLGDIVGEDETAVMQAASEVVRIANARGGEGFIAVSAEARKTFWLDRARTAAIARHTNAFKINEDVVIPLPRM
;
A
#
# COMPACT_ATOMS: atom_id res chain seq x y z
N ASN A 1 -13.02 -14.45 -3.89
CA ASN A 1 -12.23 -13.54 -3.08
C ASN A 1 -10.83 -14.10 -2.84
N LEU A 2 -10.01 -14.08 -3.90
CA LEU A 2 -8.69 -14.71 -3.90
C LEU A 2 -7.76 -14.11 -2.83
N GLY A 3 -7.85 -12.80 -2.57
CA GLY A 3 -7.01 -12.13 -1.58
C GLY A 3 -7.34 -12.41 -0.12
N LYS A 4 -8.40 -13.17 0.16
CA LYS A 4 -8.82 -13.53 1.53
C LYS A 4 -8.92 -15.03 1.77
N ILE A 5 -8.42 -15.85 0.85
CA ILE A 5 -8.39 -17.29 1.05
C ILE A 5 -7.35 -17.60 2.12
N HIS A 6 -7.83 -18.22 3.20
CA HIS A 6 -6.97 -18.63 4.31
C HIS A 6 -6.02 -19.75 3.86
N ASP A 7 -4.79 -19.78 4.37
CA ASP A 7 -3.78 -20.78 3.97
C ASP A 7 -4.25 -22.25 4.14
N GLN A 8 -5.09 -22.49 5.14
CA GLN A 8 -5.68 -23.82 5.39
C GLN A 8 -6.97 -24.09 4.58
N ALA A 9 -7.46 -23.11 3.83
CA ALA A 9 -8.65 -23.29 3.02
C ALA A 9 -8.34 -24.04 1.73
N LEU A 10 -9.35 -24.71 1.20
CA LEU A 10 -9.32 -25.31 -0.14
C LEU A 10 -10.26 -24.51 -1.03
N ALA A 11 -9.72 -23.78 -1.98
CA ALA A 11 -10.51 -23.07 -2.97
C ALA A 11 -10.96 -24.02 -4.08
N LYS A 12 -12.26 -24.02 -4.38
CA LYS A 12 -12.85 -24.88 -5.40
C LYS A 12 -13.37 -24.03 -6.55
N PHE A 13 -12.93 -24.35 -7.76
CA PHE A 13 -13.32 -23.66 -8.98
C PHE A 13 -13.95 -24.66 -9.94
N ARG A 14 -15.14 -24.32 -10.44
CA ARG A 14 -15.74 -25.03 -11.55
C ARG A 14 -15.25 -24.38 -12.84
N VAL A 15 -14.45 -25.10 -13.61
CA VAL A 15 -13.90 -24.64 -14.87
C VAL A 15 -14.71 -25.30 -16.01
N ARG A 16 -15.39 -24.43 -16.77
CA ARG A 16 -16.14 -24.88 -17.96
C ARG A 16 -15.43 -24.32 -19.18
N ARG A 17 -15.11 -25.18 -20.12
CA ARG A 17 -14.58 -24.82 -21.43
C ARG A 17 -15.68 -24.98 -22.45
N SER A 18 -15.82 -23.99 -23.31
CA SER A 18 -16.80 -24.01 -24.41
C SER A 18 -16.11 -23.66 -25.73
N ASP A 19 -16.60 -24.20 -26.80
CA ASP A 19 -16.21 -23.82 -28.15
C ASP A 19 -16.59 -22.33 -28.38
N SER A 20 -15.66 -21.54 -28.92
CA SER A 20 -15.84 -20.07 -29.08
C SER A 20 -16.90 -19.74 -30.14
N ASP A 21 -17.05 -20.55 -31.15
CA ASP A 21 -17.89 -20.27 -32.32
C ASP A 21 -19.32 -20.78 -32.12
N THR A 22 -19.45 -21.93 -31.51
CA THR A 22 -20.75 -22.62 -31.34
C THR A 22 -21.34 -22.46 -29.94
N GLY A 23 -20.53 -22.05 -28.95
CA GLY A 23 -20.92 -22.00 -27.54
C GLY A 23 -21.10 -23.37 -26.89
N LYS A 24 -20.85 -24.47 -27.63
CA LYS A 24 -21.02 -25.85 -27.13
C LYS A 24 -20.01 -26.15 -26.02
N ALA A 25 -20.50 -26.74 -24.94
CA ALA A 25 -19.63 -27.18 -23.85
C ALA A 25 -18.66 -28.27 -24.33
N LEU A 26 -17.36 -28.07 -24.10
CA LEU A 26 -16.31 -29.04 -24.44
C LEU A 26 -15.91 -29.86 -23.21
N SER A 27 -15.77 -29.22 -22.06
CA SER A 27 -15.46 -29.90 -20.81
C SER A 27 -15.92 -29.10 -19.61
N GLU A 28 -16.13 -29.81 -18.51
CA GLU A 28 -16.34 -29.22 -17.20
C GLU A 28 -15.50 -30.00 -16.17
N GLU A 29 -14.75 -29.32 -15.34
CA GLU A 29 -13.92 -29.92 -14.30
C GLU A 29 -14.00 -29.12 -13.00
N LEU A 30 -13.80 -29.81 -11.87
CA LEU A 30 -13.63 -29.18 -10.58
C LEU A 30 -12.13 -29.08 -10.29
N LEU A 31 -11.63 -27.84 -10.19
CA LEU A 31 -10.25 -27.56 -9.82
C LEU A 31 -10.19 -27.18 -8.36
N GLU A 32 -9.35 -27.84 -7.60
CA GLU A 32 -9.09 -27.54 -6.20
C GLU A 32 -7.68 -26.95 -6.02
N VAL A 33 -7.60 -25.79 -5.37
CA VAL A 33 -6.34 -25.08 -5.16
C VAL A 33 -6.19 -24.77 -3.66
N PRO A 34 -5.13 -25.28 -3.00
CA PRO A 34 -4.86 -24.94 -1.60
C PRO A 34 -4.71 -23.43 -1.40
N GLY A 35 -5.26 -22.91 -0.31
CA GLY A 35 -5.20 -21.47 0.03
C GLY A 35 -3.78 -20.95 0.16
N SER A 36 -2.86 -21.78 0.64
CA SER A 36 -1.43 -21.45 0.74
C SER A 36 -0.76 -21.07 -0.58
N ARG A 37 -1.34 -21.47 -1.73
CA ARG A 37 -0.84 -21.05 -3.05
C ARG A 37 -1.22 -19.64 -3.45
N PHE A 38 -2.20 -19.02 -2.76
CA PHE A 38 -2.66 -17.66 -3.06
C PHE A 38 -1.90 -16.60 -2.29
N ARG A 39 -1.07 -16.99 -1.32
CA ARG A 39 -0.31 -16.06 -0.50
C ARG A 39 1.10 -16.57 -0.26
N LYS A 40 2.08 -15.73 -0.51
CA LYS A 40 3.47 -16.05 -0.21
C LYS A 40 3.82 -15.55 1.18
N THR A 41 4.27 -16.45 2.02
CA THR A 41 4.65 -16.14 3.42
C THR A 41 5.71 -15.03 3.49
N GLY A 42 5.51 -14.09 4.38
CA GLY A 42 6.49 -13.04 4.71
C GLY A 42 6.39 -11.75 3.92
N LEU A 43 5.57 -11.68 2.88
CA LEU A 43 5.45 -10.47 2.05
C LEU A 43 4.24 -9.58 2.40
N GLY A 44 3.27 -10.07 3.18
CA GLY A 44 2.09 -9.30 3.60
C GLY A 44 1.11 -8.94 2.48
N LYS A 45 1.49 -9.11 1.22
CA LYS A 45 0.61 -8.94 0.06
C LYS A 45 0.13 -10.30 -0.43
N ASP A 46 -1.03 -10.31 -1.08
CA ASP A 46 -1.54 -11.49 -1.77
C ASP A 46 -0.74 -11.72 -3.05
N VAL A 47 0.34 -12.45 -2.92
CA VAL A 47 1.11 -12.91 -4.08
C VAL A 47 0.57 -14.26 -4.49
N THR A 48 -0.09 -14.31 -5.62
CA THR A 48 -0.57 -15.55 -6.18
C THR A 48 0.56 -16.33 -6.83
N ASP A 49 0.51 -17.65 -6.68
CA ASP A 49 1.26 -18.53 -7.56
C ASP A 49 0.83 -18.25 -9.00
N LYS A 50 1.78 -17.90 -9.86
CA LYS A 50 1.51 -17.61 -11.27
C LYS A 50 0.97 -18.82 -12.03
N PHE A 51 1.09 -20.02 -11.47
CA PHE A 51 0.58 -21.27 -12.03
C PHE A 51 -0.67 -21.76 -11.29
N LEU A 52 -1.77 -21.02 -11.38
CA LEU A 52 -3.07 -21.44 -10.86
C LEU A 52 -3.78 -22.41 -11.82
N ALA A 53 -3.06 -23.38 -12.37
CA ALA A 53 -3.58 -24.37 -13.32
C ALA A 53 -4.38 -23.75 -14.49
N GLY A 54 -3.91 -22.61 -15.01
CA GLY A 54 -4.53 -21.86 -16.11
C GLY A 54 -5.71 -20.98 -15.71
N LEU A 55 -6.02 -20.85 -14.41
CA LEU A 55 -7.00 -19.87 -13.96
C LEU A 55 -6.43 -18.46 -14.03
N PRO A 56 -7.24 -17.47 -14.50
CA PRO A 56 -6.89 -16.06 -14.36
C PRO A 56 -6.68 -15.72 -12.87
N GLY A 57 -5.60 -15.03 -12.58
CA GLY A 57 -5.23 -14.69 -11.21
C GLY A 57 -4.88 -13.23 -11.03
N VAL A 58 -4.74 -12.81 -9.76
CA VAL A 58 -4.22 -11.50 -9.40
C VAL A 58 -2.73 -11.44 -9.72
N GLN A 59 -2.23 -10.29 -10.18
CA GLN A 59 -0.82 -10.04 -10.51
C GLN A 59 -0.24 -10.90 -11.64
N LYS A 60 -1.07 -11.32 -12.58
CA LYS A 60 -0.64 -12.07 -13.78
C LYS A 60 -0.45 -11.18 -15.02
N GLU A 61 -0.68 -9.88 -14.86
CA GLU A 61 -0.35 -8.83 -15.86
C GLU A 61 -0.96 -9.08 -17.25
N GLY A 62 -2.14 -9.69 -17.28
CA GLY A 62 -2.86 -9.95 -18.52
C GLY A 62 -2.32 -11.12 -19.34
N CYS A 63 -1.36 -11.90 -18.85
CA CYS A 63 -0.79 -13.02 -19.61
C CYS A 63 -1.73 -14.23 -19.74
N ASP A 64 -2.82 -14.27 -18.97
CA ASP A 64 -3.77 -15.40 -18.97
C ASP A 64 -5.02 -15.16 -19.83
N GLY A 65 -5.24 -13.94 -20.28
CA GLY A 65 -6.42 -13.60 -21.05
C GLY A 65 -6.90 -12.16 -20.84
N ILE A 66 -8.07 -11.87 -21.38
CA ILE A 66 -8.72 -10.57 -21.27
C ILE A 66 -9.83 -10.64 -20.22
N ILE A 67 -9.80 -9.75 -19.24
CA ILE A 67 -10.87 -9.64 -18.25
C ILE A 67 -11.97 -8.76 -18.84
N THR A 68 -13.14 -9.36 -19.10
CA THR A 68 -14.30 -8.65 -19.68
C THR A 68 -15.23 -8.10 -18.60
N SER A 69 -15.22 -8.65 -17.40
CA SER A 69 -16.01 -8.17 -16.28
C SER A 69 -15.36 -8.56 -14.95
N ALA A 70 -15.57 -7.77 -13.90
CA ALA A 70 -15.09 -8.07 -12.56
C ALA A 70 -16.12 -7.67 -11.52
N ARG A 71 -16.24 -8.47 -10.45
CA ARG A 71 -17.03 -8.13 -9.27
C ARG A 71 -16.09 -7.88 -8.10
N PHE A 72 -16.14 -6.66 -7.56
CA PHE A 72 -15.32 -6.24 -6.43
C PHE A 72 -16.13 -6.28 -5.14
N ILE A 73 -15.48 -6.72 -4.06
CA ILE A 73 -15.99 -6.52 -2.71
C ILE A 73 -15.35 -5.25 -2.20
N LEU A 74 -16.19 -4.25 -1.90
CA LEU A 74 -15.75 -2.96 -1.40
C LEU A 74 -15.82 -2.93 0.12
N HIS A 75 -14.91 -2.18 0.72
CA HIS A 75 -14.98 -1.84 2.13
C HIS A 75 -15.69 -0.49 2.28
N ARG A 76 -16.48 -0.36 3.36
CA ARG A 76 -17.03 0.95 3.74
C ARG A 76 -15.86 1.88 4.06
N LEU A 77 -15.91 3.11 3.58
CA LEU A 77 -14.95 4.14 3.95
C LEU A 77 -15.16 4.51 5.42
N PRO A 78 -14.11 4.45 6.25
CA PRO A 78 -14.20 4.95 7.61
C PRO A 78 -14.54 6.45 7.62
N PRO A 79 -15.42 6.91 8.55
CA PRO A 79 -15.87 8.30 8.56
C PRO A 79 -14.77 9.29 8.97
N VAL A 80 -13.78 8.83 9.73
CA VAL A 80 -12.71 9.68 10.24
C VAL A 80 -11.40 9.33 9.56
N THR A 81 -10.70 10.36 9.08
CA THR A 81 -9.36 10.25 8.50
C THR A 81 -8.47 11.37 9.04
N ARG A 82 -7.25 11.03 9.40
CA ARG A 82 -6.16 11.97 9.67
C ARG A 82 -4.95 11.59 8.83
N THR A 83 -4.39 12.57 8.13
CA THR A 83 -3.16 12.34 7.35
C THR A 83 -1.97 12.78 8.17
N VAL A 84 -0.99 11.92 8.33
CA VAL A 84 0.31 12.23 8.93
C VAL A 84 1.34 12.46 7.84
N CYS A 85 2.21 13.44 8.08
CA CYS A 85 3.38 13.72 7.26
C CYS A 85 4.60 13.73 8.19
N LEU A 86 5.54 12.84 7.97
CA LEU A 86 6.72 12.66 8.80
C LEU A 86 7.96 12.97 7.96
N GLU A 87 8.68 14.02 8.33
CA GLU A 87 9.88 14.51 7.61
C GLU A 87 11.15 14.07 8.35
N PHE A 88 12.07 13.39 7.67
CA PHE A 88 13.35 12.96 8.23
C PHE A 88 14.51 13.64 7.51
N TYR A 89 15.42 14.20 8.29
CA TYR A 89 16.53 15.04 7.80
C TYR A 89 17.89 14.35 7.91
N GLY A 90 17.99 13.34 8.77
CA GLY A 90 19.17 12.49 8.95
C GLY A 90 19.36 11.45 7.81
N GLN A 91 20.16 10.45 8.07
CA GLN A 91 20.31 9.35 7.11
C GLN A 91 19.04 8.50 7.06
N VAL A 92 18.65 8.08 5.86
CA VAL A 92 17.41 7.29 5.64
C VAL A 92 17.39 6.03 6.51
N ARG A 93 18.53 5.35 6.69
CA ARG A 93 18.63 4.17 7.55
C ARG A 93 18.25 4.44 9.01
N GLU A 94 18.36 5.68 9.49
CA GLU A 94 18.01 6.06 10.86
C GLU A 94 16.50 6.19 11.05
N ALA A 95 15.77 6.38 9.95
CA ALA A 95 14.31 6.47 9.95
C ALA A 95 13.62 5.09 9.89
N VAL A 96 14.31 4.03 9.44
CA VAL A 96 13.74 2.68 9.32
C VAL A 96 13.15 2.17 10.65
N PRO A 97 13.80 2.32 11.82
CA PRO A 97 13.20 1.95 13.10
C PRO A 97 11.88 2.66 13.39
N ALA A 98 11.73 3.94 12.98
CA ALA A 98 10.46 4.64 13.12
C ALA A 98 9.36 4.01 12.26
N ILE A 99 9.67 3.61 11.03
CA ILE A 99 8.72 2.92 10.14
C ILE A 99 8.23 1.61 10.79
N VAL A 100 9.15 0.82 11.34
CA VAL A 100 8.82 -0.44 12.01
C VAL A 100 7.93 -0.19 13.22
N GLU A 101 8.30 0.75 14.08
CA GLU A 101 7.52 1.08 15.28
C GLU A 101 6.12 1.61 14.95
N VAL A 102 6.01 2.49 13.96
CA VAL A 102 4.71 3.01 13.47
C VAL A 102 3.84 1.87 12.95
N LYS A 103 4.42 0.98 12.14
CA LYS A 103 3.71 -0.19 11.62
C LYS A 103 3.24 -1.09 12.78
N ASP A 104 4.13 -1.49 13.67
CA ASP A 104 3.82 -2.39 14.77
C ASP A 104 2.77 -1.79 15.73
N TYR A 105 2.83 -0.48 15.95
CA TYR A 105 1.83 0.22 16.75
C TYR A 105 0.45 0.17 16.09
N LEU A 106 0.35 0.52 14.80
CA LEU A 106 -0.93 0.59 14.09
C LEU A 106 -1.51 -0.80 13.75
N GLU A 107 -0.69 -1.83 13.63
CA GLU A 107 -1.15 -3.21 13.47
C GLU A 107 -1.95 -3.71 14.68
N ARG A 108 -1.70 -3.18 15.87
CA ARG A 108 -2.49 -3.47 17.09
C ARG A 108 -3.86 -2.80 17.08
N ARG A 109 -4.14 -1.93 16.08
CA ARG A 109 -5.40 -1.20 15.91
C ARG A 109 -5.84 -0.45 17.18
N PRO A 110 -5.03 0.47 17.71
CA PRO A 110 -5.34 1.20 18.93
C PRO A 110 -6.67 1.94 18.80
N GLY A 111 -7.64 1.62 19.67
CA GLY A 111 -8.98 2.18 19.61
C GLY A 111 -9.74 1.93 18.30
N GLY A 112 -9.34 0.90 17.51
CA GLY A 112 -9.91 0.63 16.20
C GLY A 112 -9.31 1.43 15.05
N ALA A 113 -8.31 2.29 15.31
CA ALA A 113 -7.61 3.03 14.27
C ALA A 113 -6.78 2.10 13.37
N ILE A 114 -6.80 2.37 12.06
CA ILE A 114 -6.17 1.54 11.03
C ILE A 114 -5.27 2.44 10.16
N LEU A 115 -4.09 1.93 9.81
CA LEU A 115 -3.26 2.52 8.76
C LEU A 115 -3.84 2.14 7.39
N ALA A 116 -4.44 3.10 6.70
CA ALA A 116 -5.02 2.87 5.39
C ALA A 116 -3.97 2.86 4.27
N GLY A 117 -2.89 3.59 4.44
CA GLY A 117 -1.76 3.63 3.53
C GLY A 117 -0.60 4.40 4.11
N LEU A 118 0.62 4.03 3.74
CA LEU A 118 1.85 4.74 4.08
C LEU A 118 2.73 4.79 2.83
N GLU A 119 2.98 6.00 2.34
CA GLU A 119 3.80 6.25 1.16
C GLU A 119 5.17 6.79 1.58
N HIS A 120 6.20 6.31 0.93
CA HIS A 120 7.58 6.75 1.12
C HIS A 120 8.01 7.62 -0.05
N LEU A 121 8.48 8.83 0.24
CA LEU A 121 9.08 9.74 -0.73
C LEU A 121 10.57 9.85 -0.40
N ASP A 122 11.41 9.37 -1.28
CA ASP A 122 12.86 9.45 -1.12
C ASP A 122 13.43 10.85 -1.43
N GLU A 123 14.72 11.06 -1.16
CA GLU A 123 15.40 12.33 -1.39
C GLU A 123 15.31 12.80 -2.85
N ARG A 124 15.40 11.88 -3.81
CA ARG A 124 15.33 12.21 -5.24
C ARG A 124 13.93 12.67 -5.61
N TYR A 125 12.92 11.98 -5.11
CA TYR A 125 11.53 12.37 -5.30
C TYR A 125 11.25 13.73 -4.68
N VAL A 126 11.63 13.92 -3.43
CA VAL A 126 11.47 15.18 -2.68
C VAL A 126 12.09 16.37 -3.44
N LYS A 127 13.28 16.15 -4.03
CA LYS A 127 13.95 17.14 -4.87
C LYS A 127 13.20 17.40 -6.19
N ALA A 128 12.80 16.34 -6.88
CA ALA A 128 12.20 16.43 -8.22
C ALA A 128 10.83 17.12 -8.22
N VAL A 129 10.01 16.89 -7.18
CA VAL A 129 8.68 17.53 -7.08
C VAL A 129 8.72 18.92 -6.49
N GLY A 130 9.90 19.39 -6.04
CA GLY A 130 10.02 20.68 -5.35
C GLY A 130 9.25 20.67 -4.02
N TYR A 131 9.36 19.57 -3.26
CA TYR A 131 8.63 19.39 -2.03
C TYR A 131 8.81 20.56 -1.06
N ALA A 132 7.70 21.13 -0.60
CA ALA A 132 7.68 22.19 0.40
C ALA A 132 7.70 21.57 1.80
N ALA A 133 8.88 21.60 2.44
CA ALA A 133 9.04 21.12 3.81
C ALA A 133 8.11 21.86 4.76
N LYS A 134 7.45 21.14 5.67
CA LYS A 134 6.59 21.70 6.70
C LYS A 134 7.43 22.22 7.86
N ALA A 135 8.53 21.53 8.19
CA ALA A 135 9.52 22.00 9.16
C ALA A 135 10.50 22.97 8.52
N LYS A 136 10.19 24.25 8.58
CA LYS A 136 10.95 25.32 7.87
C LYS A 136 12.42 25.46 8.31
N ARG A 137 12.76 25.01 9.50
CA ARG A 137 14.09 25.22 10.10
C ARG A 137 15.18 24.23 9.66
N HIS A 138 14.81 23.11 9.04
CA HIS A 138 15.76 22.04 8.72
C HIS A 138 16.09 21.93 7.22
N GLY A 139 15.53 22.80 6.38
CA GLY A 139 15.72 22.74 4.95
C GLY A 139 14.90 21.63 4.29
N ARG A 140 15.51 20.88 3.35
CA ARG A 140 14.81 19.83 2.63
C ARG A 140 14.98 18.46 3.33
N PRO A 141 13.89 17.73 3.60
CA PRO A 141 13.99 16.40 4.16
C PRO A 141 14.60 15.42 3.14
N LYS A 142 15.32 14.43 3.63
CA LYS A 142 15.86 13.33 2.82
C LYS A 142 14.85 12.20 2.64
N MET A 143 13.88 12.12 3.51
CA MET A 143 12.79 11.17 3.42
C MET A 143 11.52 11.79 3.99
N VAL A 144 10.40 11.52 3.33
CA VAL A 144 9.06 11.88 3.83
C VAL A 144 8.19 10.64 3.81
N LEU A 145 7.46 10.43 4.91
CA LEU A 145 6.39 9.44 4.95
C LEU A 145 5.06 10.17 4.99
N LEU A 146 4.16 9.79 4.10
CA LEU A 146 2.77 10.26 4.07
C LEU A 146 1.85 9.08 4.34
N GLY A 147 0.96 9.20 5.33
CA GLY A 147 0.05 8.11 5.66
C GLY A 147 -1.32 8.59 6.11
N ASP A 148 -2.34 7.80 5.80
CA ASP A 148 -3.69 8.02 6.29
C ASP A 148 -4.02 7.04 7.42
N ILE A 149 -4.40 7.59 8.57
CA ILE A 149 -4.92 6.85 9.71
C ILE A 149 -6.42 7.07 9.75
N VAL A 150 -7.17 5.98 9.73
CA VAL A 150 -8.63 6.00 9.59
C VAL A 150 -9.31 5.19 10.69
N GLY A 151 -10.57 5.48 10.95
CA GLY A 151 -11.37 4.73 11.94
C GLY A 151 -12.78 5.28 12.09
N GLU A 152 -13.52 4.69 13.02
CA GLU A 152 -14.90 5.08 13.33
C GLU A 152 -14.95 6.16 14.42
N ASP A 153 -13.98 6.18 15.34
CA ASP A 153 -13.92 7.12 16.48
C ASP A 153 -12.85 8.19 16.24
N GLU A 154 -13.27 9.45 16.34
CA GLU A 154 -12.41 10.60 16.07
C GLU A 154 -11.28 10.74 17.10
N THR A 155 -11.58 10.48 18.36
CA THR A 155 -10.60 10.57 19.45
C THR A 155 -9.53 9.50 19.29
N ALA A 156 -9.91 8.27 19.00
CA ALA A 156 -8.98 7.16 18.78
C ALA A 156 -8.08 7.42 17.57
N VAL A 157 -8.63 7.91 16.46
CA VAL A 157 -7.84 8.23 15.24
C VAL A 157 -6.87 9.38 15.51
N MET A 158 -7.28 10.41 16.25
CA MET A 158 -6.40 11.51 16.61
C MET A 158 -5.29 11.08 17.57
N GLN A 159 -5.61 10.26 18.57
CA GLN A 159 -4.60 9.69 19.48
C GLN A 159 -3.59 8.83 18.73
N ALA A 160 -4.07 7.98 17.82
CA ALA A 160 -3.20 7.15 16.98
C ALA A 160 -2.29 8.00 16.09
N ALA A 161 -2.81 9.06 15.47
CA ALA A 161 -2.02 9.98 14.65
C ALA A 161 -0.98 10.73 15.50
N SER A 162 -1.35 11.16 16.71
CA SER A 162 -0.45 11.84 17.65
C SER A 162 0.69 10.92 18.12
N GLU A 163 0.38 9.66 18.38
CA GLU A 163 1.40 8.68 18.77
C GLU A 163 2.37 8.37 17.60
N VAL A 164 1.87 8.28 16.37
CA VAL A 164 2.72 8.12 15.18
C VAL A 164 3.68 9.31 15.04
N VAL A 165 3.21 10.53 15.23
CA VAL A 165 4.05 11.73 15.23
C VAL A 165 5.08 11.66 16.37
N ARG A 166 4.67 11.25 17.58
CA ARG A 166 5.59 11.10 18.72
C ARG A 166 6.71 10.09 18.42
N ILE A 167 6.38 8.95 17.82
CA ILE A 167 7.36 7.93 17.41
C ILE A 167 8.37 8.53 16.42
N ALA A 168 7.89 9.23 15.39
CA ALA A 168 8.76 9.85 14.39
C ALA A 168 9.68 10.90 15.02
N ASN A 169 9.14 11.76 15.88
CA ASN A 169 9.91 12.83 16.57
C ASN A 169 10.99 12.23 17.49
N ALA A 170 10.71 11.12 18.17
CA ALA A 170 11.67 10.41 19.01
C ALA A 170 12.82 9.77 18.21
N ARG A 171 12.66 9.64 16.89
CA ARG A 171 13.66 9.09 15.96
C ARG A 171 14.27 10.15 15.03
N GLY A 172 14.28 11.41 15.45
CA GLY A 172 14.91 12.50 14.70
C GLY A 172 14.10 12.97 13.48
N GLY A 173 12.83 12.61 13.39
CA GLY A 173 11.90 13.16 12.43
C GLY A 173 11.13 14.36 12.97
N GLU A 174 10.38 15.02 12.11
CA GLU A 174 9.36 16.01 12.47
C GLU A 174 8.03 15.61 11.85
N GLY A 175 7.02 15.42 12.70
CA GLY A 175 5.70 14.93 12.28
C GLY A 175 4.63 16.01 12.33
N PHE A 176 3.73 15.97 11.36
CA PHE A 176 2.60 16.88 11.19
C PHE A 176 1.32 16.08 10.97
N ILE A 177 0.19 16.61 11.46
CA ILE A 177 -1.14 16.01 11.28
C ILE A 177 -2.02 16.97 10.50
N ALA A 178 -2.56 16.53 9.39
CA ALA A 178 -3.60 17.23 8.66
C ALA A 178 -4.98 16.74 9.09
N VAL A 179 -5.76 17.65 9.66
CA VAL A 179 -7.10 17.38 10.20
C VAL A 179 -8.17 17.66 9.16
N SER A 180 -8.12 18.83 8.50
CA SER A 180 -9.12 19.20 7.49
C SER A 180 -8.91 18.48 6.16
N ALA A 181 -9.98 18.38 5.37
CA ALA A 181 -9.91 17.77 4.03
C ALA A 181 -8.94 18.53 3.10
N GLU A 182 -8.90 19.86 3.21
CA GLU A 182 -8.03 20.73 2.43
C GLU A 182 -6.57 20.51 2.79
N ALA A 183 -6.24 20.45 4.08
CA ALA A 183 -4.89 20.18 4.56
C ALA A 183 -4.42 18.78 4.11
N ARG A 184 -5.29 17.76 4.20
CA ARG A 184 -4.98 16.41 3.72
C ARG A 184 -4.72 16.39 2.22
N LYS A 185 -5.59 17.04 1.43
CA LYS A 185 -5.39 17.19 -0.02
C LYS A 185 -4.04 17.85 -0.34
N THR A 186 -3.65 18.86 0.41
CA THR A 186 -2.37 19.55 0.25
C THR A 186 -1.19 18.60 0.53
N PHE A 187 -1.26 17.77 1.56
CA PHE A 187 -0.22 16.78 1.86
C PHE A 187 -0.07 15.75 0.74
N TRP A 188 -1.18 15.25 0.21
CA TRP A 188 -1.17 14.28 -0.88
C TRP A 188 -0.83 14.85 -2.26
N LEU A 189 -0.93 16.17 -2.43
CA LEU A 189 -0.62 16.83 -3.71
C LEU A 189 0.82 16.59 -4.14
N ASP A 190 1.77 16.59 -3.19
CA ASP A 190 3.17 16.32 -3.49
C ASP A 190 3.38 14.89 -4.02
N ARG A 191 2.60 13.92 -3.51
CA ARG A 191 2.63 12.53 -3.99
C ARG A 191 2.00 12.37 -5.39
N ALA A 192 1.02 13.18 -5.72
CA ALA A 192 0.36 13.13 -7.03
C ALA A 192 1.25 13.63 -8.19
N ARG A 193 2.35 14.33 -7.89
CA ARG A 193 3.27 14.90 -8.89
C ARG A 193 4.28 13.90 -9.47
N THR A 194 3.94 12.62 -9.54
CA THR A 194 4.84 11.54 -10.02
C THR A 194 5.40 11.79 -11.42
N ALA A 195 4.67 12.47 -12.30
CA ALA A 195 5.14 12.81 -13.64
C ALA A 195 6.35 13.76 -13.64
N ALA A 196 6.59 14.51 -12.54
CA ALA A 196 7.73 15.40 -12.44
C ALA A 196 9.07 14.65 -12.43
N ILE A 197 9.10 13.42 -11.92
CA ILE A 197 10.34 12.61 -11.84
C ILE A 197 10.88 12.30 -13.24
N ALA A 198 10.00 11.94 -14.17
CA ALA A 198 10.40 11.60 -15.53
C ALA A 198 11.04 12.79 -16.27
N ARG A 199 10.74 14.02 -15.87
CA ARG A 199 11.29 15.24 -16.48
C ARG A 199 12.65 15.66 -15.91
N HIS A 200 12.97 15.20 -14.70
CA HIS A 200 14.17 15.63 -13.98
C HIS A 200 15.24 14.55 -13.85
N THR A 201 14.99 13.37 -14.39
CA THR A 201 15.98 12.29 -14.40
C THR A 201 16.16 11.80 -15.83
N ASN A 202 17.40 11.85 -16.34
CA ASN A 202 17.77 11.17 -17.58
C ASN A 202 17.86 9.65 -17.40
N ALA A 203 17.33 9.13 -16.29
CA ALA A 203 17.38 7.72 -15.96
C ALA A 203 16.25 6.96 -16.63
N PHE A 204 16.55 5.78 -17.13
CA PHE A 204 15.55 4.83 -17.58
C PHE A 204 14.65 4.46 -16.39
N LYS A 205 13.36 4.74 -16.50
CA LYS A 205 12.41 4.46 -15.43
C LYS A 205 11.84 3.06 -15.59
N ILE A 206 12.12 2.19 -14.64
CA ILE A 206 11.46 0.89 -14.53
C ILE A 206 10.30 1.05 -13.54
N ASN A 207 9.07 0.85 -14.02
CA ASN A 207 7.87 0.93 -13.19
C ASN A 207 7.52 -0.46 -12.63
N GLU A 208 8.40 -0.98 -11.80
CA GLU A 208 8.21 -2.26 -11.13
C GLU A 208 8.03 -2.04 -9.62
N ASP A 209 7.00 -2.67 -9.07
CA ASP A 209 6.83 -2.73 -7.64
C ASP A 209 7.70 -3.84 -7.06
N VAL A 210 8.52 -3.48 -6.08
CA VAL A 210 9.32 -4.44 -5.32
C VAL A 210 8.81 -4.53 -3.89
N VAL A 211 8.88 -5.72 -3.32
CA VAL A 211 8.56 -5.95 -1.91
C VAL A 211 9.84 -6.25 -1.16
N ILE A 212 10.21 -5.34 -0.26
CA ILE A 212 11.40 -5.48 0.58
C ILE A 212 10.92 -5.68 2.02
N PRO A 213 11.37 -6.73 2.73
CA PRO A 213 11.09 -6.87 4.16
C PRO A 213 11.60 -5.64 4.93
N LEU A 214 10.77 -5.03 5.80
CA LEU A 214 11.12 -3.81 6.53
C LEU A 214 12.50 -3.83 7.19
N PRO A 215 12.96 -4.92 7.83
CA PRO A 215 14.30 -4.96 8.42
C PRO A 215 15.45 -4.90 7.43
N ARG A 216 15.15 -4.95 6.12
CA ARG A 216 16.14 -4.91 5.03
C ARG A 216 16.01 -3.67 4.13
N MET A 217 15.17 -2.73 4.52
CA MET A 217 15.04 -1.43 3.85
C MET A 217 16.25 -0.55 4.06
#